data_8185e4b9c2756200b7b2ae265d19840f
#
_entry.id   8185e4b9c2756200b7b2ae265d19840f
#
_cell.length_a   1.000
_cell.length_b   1.000
_cell.length_c   1.000
_cell.angle_alpha   90.00
_cell.angle_beta   90.00
_cell.angle_gamma   90.00
#
_symmetry.space_group_name_H-M   'P 1'
#
loop_
_entity.id
_entity.type
_entity.pdbx_description
1 polymer ?
#
loop_
_entity_poly.entity_id
_entity_poly.type
_entity_poly.pdbx_seq_one_letter_code
_entity_poly.pdbx_strand_id
1 'polypeptide(L)'
;MSNSSNTTNSLAHTKWNCKYHIVFAPKYRRKVFYENHRAEIREILRKLCEWKGVEIIEGEICPDHVHILVSIPPKMSVSVFMGYLKGKSATIIFQRWGNMKFAYRNREFWCKGYYVDTVGKNTKAIQEYVANQLKADKEADQLSLFDPRDPLTGSK
;
A
#
# COMPACT_ATOMS: atom_id res chain seq x y z
N MET A 1 25.26 6.31 14.58
CA MET A 1 25.74 6.42 13.20
C MET A 1 24.65 5.97 12.26
N SER A 2 23.90 6.89 11.84
CA SER A 2 22.97 6.63 10.78
C SER A 2 23.75 6.72 9.47
N ASN A 3 24.28 5.64 9.02
CA ASN A 3 24.55 5.52 7.62
C ASN A 3 23.18 5.52 6.93
N SER A 4 22.82 6.68 6.46
CA SER A 4 21.84 6.79 5.40
C SER A 4 22.49 6.13 4.19
N SER A 5 22.64 4.86 4.32
CA SER A 5 23.17 4.06 3.28
C SER A 5 22.26 4.21 2.09
N ASN A 6 22.80 4.58 1.01
CA ASN A 6 22.37 4.15 -0.29
C ASN A 6 22.11 2.64 -0.20
N THR A 7 20.94 2.26 0.27
CA THR A 7 20.57 0.87 0.41
C THR A 7 20.29 0.32 -0.99
N THR A 8 21.34 0.13 -1.73
CA THR A 8 21.28 -0.72 -2.91
C THR A 8 21.28 -2.14 -2.42
N ASN A 9 20.22 -2.85 -2.68
CA ASN A 9 20.10 -4.26 -2.42
C ASN A 9 20.98 -5.04 -3.41
N SER A 10 21.46 -6.19 -3.00
CA SER A 10 22.21 -7.06 -3.88
C SER A 10 21.52 -8.41 -4.03
N LEU A 11 21.50 -8.91 -5.24
CA LEU A 11 21.00 -10.22 -5.58
C LEU A 11 22.11 -10.93 -6.35
N ALA A 12 22.82 -11.89 -5.70
CA ALA A 12 24.00 -12.55 -6.26
C ALA A 12 25.01 -11.52 -6.76
N HIS A 13 25.12 -11.32 -8.08
CA HIS A 13 26.05 -10.37 -8.70
C HIS A 13 25.38 -9.07 -9.15
N THR A 14 24.11 -8.89 -8.81
CA THR A 14 23.31 -7.74 -9.25
C THR A 14 22.99 -6.85 -8.07
N LYS A 15 23.34 -5.57 -8.19
CA LYS A 15 22.90 -4.53 -7.26
C LYS A 15 21.65 -3.89 -7.84
N TRP A 16 20.68 -3.57 -6.99
CA TRP A 16 19.43 -2.98 -7.45
C TRP A 16 18.87 -1.97 -6.46
N ASN A 17 18.05 -1.06 -6.99
CA ASN A 17 17.32 -0.07 -6.23
C ASN A 17 15.97 0.15 -6.90
N CYS A 18 15.02 -0.69 -6.52
CA CYS A 18 13.68 -0.70 -7.10
C CYS A 18 12.66 -0.33 -6.04
N LYS A 19 12.44 0.96 -5.87
CA LYS A 19 11.54 1.52 -4.86
C LYS A 19 10.32 2.12 -5.53
N TYR A 20 9.16 1.87 -4.92
CA TYR A 20 7.88 2.31 -5.43
C TYR A 20 7.01 2.87 -4.32
N HIS A 21 6.35 3.96 -4.61
CA HIS A 21 5.24 4.47 -3.81
C HIS A 21 3.95 3.89 -4.40
N ILE A 22 3.21 3.14 -3.59
CA ILE A 22 2.00 2.46 -4.02
C ILE A 22 0.84 2.90 -3.14
N VAL A 23 -0.30 3.23 -3.78
CA VAL A 23 -1.53 3.57 -3.09
C VAL A 23 -2.63 2.64 -3.56
N PHE A 24 -3.35 2.05 -2.62
CA PHE A 24 -4.48 1.19 -2.91
C PHE A 24 -5.56 1.35 -1.84
N ALA A 25 -6.80 1.02 -2.19
CA ALA A 25 -7.94 1.33 -1.36
C ALA A 25 -8.94 0.17 -1.28
N PRO A 26 -9.70 0.08 -0.18
CA PRO A 26 -10.83 -0.83 -0.11
C PRO A 26 -11.87 -0.49 -1.18
N LYS A 27 -12.59 -1.51 -1.63
CA LYS A 27 -13.65 -1.34 -2.61
C LYS A 27 -14.67 -0.30 -2.14
N TYR A 28 -15.02 0.63 -3.01
CA TYR A 28 -15.86 1.79 -2.71
C TYR A 28 -15.24 2.78 -1.73
N ARG A 29 -13.95 2.72 -1.49
CA ARG A 29 -13.23 3.54 -0.49
C ARG A 29 -13.95 3.58 0.85
N ARG A 30 -14.45 2.43 1.28
CA ARG A 30 -15.09 2.33 2.59
C ARG A 30 -14.10 2.64 3.70
N LYS A 31 -14.51 3.42 4.66
CA LYS A 31 -13.69 3.76 5.83
C LYS A 31 -13.71 2.60 6.81
N VAL A 32 -12.93 1.55 6.49
CA VAL A 32 -12.89 0.31 7.27
C VAL A 32 -11.68 0.21 8.18
N PHE A 33 -10.72 1.12 8.04
CA PHE A 33 -9.47 1.08 8.79
C PHE A 33 -9.54 1.98 10.02
N TYR A 34 -10.39 1.59 10.97
CA TYR A 34 -10.48 2.29 12.24
C TYR A 34 -9.69 1.55 13.31
N GLU A 35 -9.08 2.31 14.21
CA GLU A 35 -8.45 1.87 15.46
C GLU A 35 -7.84 0.46 15.44
N ASN A 36 -8.56 -0.53 16.00
CA ASN A 36 -8.09 -1.91 16.12
C ASN A 36 -7.82 -2.59 14.79
N HIS A 37 -8.67 -2.37 13.80
CA HIS A 37 -8.49 -2.95 12.48
C HIS A 37 -7.25 -2.40 11.78
N ARG A 38 -6.94 -1.14 11.98
CA ARG A 38 -5.75 -0.51 11.39
C ARG A 38 -4.47 -1.23 11.80
N ALA A 39 -4.30 -1.49 13.08
CA ALA A 39 -3.10 -2.16 13.60
C ALA A 39 -2.97 -3.58 13.07
N GLU A 40 -4.07 -4.32 13.04
CA GLU A 40 -4.07 -5.70 12.55
C GLU A 40 -3.83 -5.79 11.05
N ILE A 41 -4.43 -4.91 10.27
CA ILE A 41 -4.21 -4.84 8.82
C ILE A 41 -2.77 -4.45 8.52
N ARG A 42 -2.18 -3.54 9.29
CA ARG A 42 -0.76 -3.21 9.19
C ARG A 42 0.10 -4.46 9.35
N GLU A 43 -0.17 -5.26 10.36
CA GLU A 43 0.58 -6.50 10.60
C GLU A 43 0.39 -7.53 9.48
N ILE A 44 -0.82 -7.67 8.97
CA ILE A 44 -1.09 -8.55 7.84
C ILE A 44 -0.26 -8.15 6.62
N LEU A 45 -0.31 -6.88 6.26
CA LEU A 45 0.42 -6.37 5.10
C LEU A 45 1.93 -6.50 5.29
N ARG A 46 2.42 -6.19 6.48
CA ARG A 46 3.84 -6.29 6.82
C ARG A 46 4.36 -7.73 6.67
N LYS A 47 3.64 -8.69 7.21
CA LYS A 47 4.02 -10.11 7.10
C LYS A 47 3.99 -10.62 5.67
N LEU A 48 2.99 -10.21 4.89
CA LEU A 48 2.90 -10.61 3.49
C LEU A 48 4.05 -10.05 2.67
N CYS A 49 4.45 -8.81 2.92
CA CYS A 49 5.63 -8.22 2.30
C CYS A 49 6.90 -8.99 2.68
N GLU A 50 7.05 -9.27 3.97
CA GLU A 50 8.20 -10.01 4.48
C GLU A 50 8.34 -11.39 3.81
N TRP A 51 7.23 -12.12 3.67
CA TRP A 51 7.24 -13.44 3.03
C TRP A 51 7.64 -13.39 1.55
N LYS A 52 7.44 -12.27 0.88
CA LYS A 52 7.85 -12.07 -0.52
C LYS A 52 9.21 -11.39 -0.67
N GLY A 53 9.90 -11.14 0.42
CA GLY A 53 11.18 -10.43 0.38
C GLY A 53 11.06 -8.98 -0.05
N VAL A 54 9.90 -8.38 0.15
CA VAL A 54 9.64 -6.96 -0.12
C VAL A 54 9.81 -6.19 1.17
N GLU A 55 10.70 -5.20 1.14
CA GLU A 55 10.94 -4.32 2.28
C GLU A 55 9.97 -3.15 2.27
N ILE A 56 9.30 -2.92 3.39
CA ILE A 56 8.51 -1.70 3.60
C ILE A 56 9.44 -0.65 4.19
N ILE A 57 9.68 0.41 3.43
CA ILE A 57 10.53 1.53 3.87
C ILE A 57 9.71 2.51 4.70
N GLU A 58 8.50 2.81 4.23
CA GLU A 58 7.57 3.71 4.88
C GLU A 58 6.16 3.24 4.55
N GLY A 59 5.19 3.52 5.42
CA GLY A 59 3.82 3.18 5.13
C GLY A 59 2.85 3.80 6.13
N GLU A 60 1.65 4.07 5.67
CA GLU A 60 0.57 4.55 6.51
C GLU A 60 -0.75 3.98 6.05
N ILE A 61 -1.57 3.57 7.01
CA ILE A 61 -2.94 3.14 6.76
C ILE A 61 -3.86 4.29 7.14
N CYS A 62 -4.44 4.93 6.13
CA CYS A 62 -5.46 5.95 6.30
C CYS A 62 -6.84 5.28 6.43
N PRO A 63 -7.88 6.00 6.89
CA PRO A 63 -9.18 5.36 7.12
C PRO A 63 -9.78 4.64 5.90
N ASP A 64 -9.50 5.09 4.69
CA ASP A 64 -10.08 4.58 3.45
C ASP A 64 -9.07 4.20 2.37
N HIS A 65 -7.78 4.22 2.68
CA HIS A 65 -6.73 3.83 1.74
C HIS A 65 -5.41 3.54 2.44
N VAL A 66 -4.49 2.95 1.70
CA VAL A 66 -3.17 2.56 2.18
C VAL A 66 -2.11 3.18 1.30
N HIS A 67 -1.11 3.82 1.91
CA HIS A 67 0.12 4.25 1.28
C HIS A 67 1.26 3.36 1.74
N ILE A 68 2.03 2.82 0.80
CA ILE A 68 3.27 2.09 1.13
C ILE A 68 4.39 2.53 0.21
N LEU A 69 5.56 2.68 0.79
CA LEU A 69 6.81 2.82 0.07
C LEU A 69 7.57 1.51 0.24
N VAL A 70 7.79 0.80 -0.85
CA VAL A 70 8.36 -0.54 -0.82
C VAL A 70 9.56 -0.68 -1.74
N SER A 71 10.46 -1.56 -1.36
CA SER A 71 11.59 -2.00 -2.17
C SER A 71 11.27 -3.42 -2.66
N ILE A 72 11.07 -3.57 -3.96
CA ILE A 72 10.67 -4.84 -4.58
C ILE A 72 11.85 -5.41 -5.35
N PRO A 73 12.25 -6.68 -5.09
CA PRO A 73 13.32 -7.31 -5.86
C PRO A 73 13.03 -7.33 -7.36
N PRO A 74 14.04 -7.15 -8.22
CA PRO A 74 13.82 -7.08 -9.67
C PRO A 74 13.28 -8.35 -10.31
N LYS A 75 13.36 -9.48 -9.61
CA LYS A 75 12.76 -10.75 -10.05
C LYS A 75 11.25 -10.77 -10.02
N MET A 76 10.62 -9.77 -9.40
CA MET A 76 9.16 -9.73 -9.23
C MET A 76 8.63 -8.39 -9.74
N SER A 77 7.60 -8.44 -10.58
CA SER A 77 6.93 -7.24 -11.06
C SER A 77 6.05 -6.63 -9.96
N VAL A 78 5.78 -5.33 -10.08
CA VAL A 78 4.83 -4.65 -9.21
C VAL A 78 3.44 -5.30 -9.28
N SER A 79 2.98 -5.65 -10.48
CA SER A 79 1.66 -6.25 -10.67
C SER A 79 1.54 -7.63 -10.01
N VAL A 80 2.57 -8.45 -10.10
CA VAL A 80 2.60 -9.75 -9.43
C VAL A 80 2.59 -9.57 -7.91
N PHE A 81 3.40 -8.66 -7.39
CA PHE A 81 3.42 -8.35 -5.98
C PHE A 81 2.05 -7.84 -5.48
N MET A 82 1.45 -6.89 -6.19
CA MET A 82 0.16 -6.32 -5.79
C MET A 82 -0.98 -7.35 -5.89
N GLY A 83 -0.96 -8.21 -6.89
CA GLY A 83 -1.91 -9.33 -6.98
C GLY A 83 -1.83 -10.25 -5.77
N TYR A 84 -0.61 -10.59 -5.37
CA TYR A 84 -0.37 -11.38 -4.17
C TYR A 84 -0.81 -10.64 -2.90
N LEU A 85 -0.37 -9.41 -2.71
CA LEU A 85 -0.65 -8.62 -1.51
C LEU A 85 -2.15 -8.41 -1.32
N LYS A 86 -2.84 -7.99 -2.37
CA LYS A 86 -4.29 -7.75 -2.32
C LYS A 86 -5.08 -9.06 -2.15
N GLY A 87 -4.72 -10.09 -2.88
CA GLY A 87 -5.43 -11.38 -2.81
C GLY A 87 -5.29 -12.05 -1.45
N LYS A 88 -4.07 -12.17 -0.95
CA LYS A 88 -3.81 -12.81 0.35
C LYS A 88 -4.34 -12.00 1.51
N SER A 89 -4.17 -10.68 1.50
CA SER A 89 -4.69 -9.82 2.56
C SER A 89 -6.22 -9.87 2.61
N ALA A 90 -6.90 -9.84 1.48
CA ALA A 90 -8.35 -9.96 1.43
C ALA A 90 -8.83 -11.27 2.06
N THR A 91 -8.20 -12.39 1.73
CA THR A 91 -8.52 -13.70 2.32
C THR A 91 -8.36 -13.68 3.83
N ILE A 92 -7.25 -13.16 4.34
CA ILE A 92 -6.98 -13.10 5.78
C ILE A 92 -7.98 -12.18 6.49
N ILE A 93 -8.27 -11.04 5.90
CA ILE A 93 -9.23 -10.06 6.44
C ILE A 93 -10.62 -10.70 6.58
N PHE A 94 -11.10 -11.37 5.54
CA PHE A 94 -12.39 -12.04 5.59
C PHE A 94 -12.43 -13.23 6.55
N GLN A 95 -11.32 -13.89 6.77
CA GLN A 95 -11.24 -14.97 7.77
C GLN A 95 -11.29 -14.42 9.20
N ARG A 96 -10.61 -13.31 9.46
CA ARG A 96 -10.59 -12.69 10.79
C ARG A 96 -11.89 -11.98 11.14
N TRP A 97 -12.46 -11.28 10.18
CA TRP A 97 -13.67 -10.49 10.36
C TRP A 97 -14.74 -10.97 9.39
N GLY A 98 -15.35 -12.10 9.74
CA GLY A 98 -16.33 -12.77 8.90
C GLY A 98 -17.50 -11.91 8.48
N ASN A 99 -17.88 -10.92 9.29
CA ASN A 99 -18.97 -9.99 8.97
C ASN A 99 -18.66 -9.10 7.77
N MET A 100 -17.41 -8.86 7.48
CA MET A 100 -17.01 -8.06 6.31
C MET A 100 -17.34 -8.73 4.98
N LYS A 101 -17.42 -10.06 4.95
CA LYS A 101 -17.82 -10.79 3.74
C LYS A 101 -19.17 -10.33 3.20
N PHE A 102 -20.10 -10.05 4.10
CA PHE A 102 -21.46 -9.66 3.73
C PHE A 102 -21.55 -8.22 3.27
N ALA A 103 -20.59 -7.38 3.68
CA ALA A 103 -20.49 -5.99 3.23
C ALA A 103 -19.87 -5.88 1.83
N TYR A 104 -19.11 -6.89 1.40
CA TYR A 104 -18.40 -6.89 0.12
C TYR A 104 -18.92 -8.02 -0.77
N ARG A 105 -19.78 -7.69 -1.70
CA ARG A 105 -20.26 -8.64 -2.71
C ARG A 105 -19.08 -9.19 -3.50
N ASN A 106 -19.14 -10.46 -3.88
CA ASN A 106 -18.10 -11.17 -4.64
C ASN A 106 -16.78 -11.35 -3.90
N ARG A 107 -16.75 -11.13 -2.59
CA ARG A 107 -15.56 -11.31 -1.74
C ARG A 107 -14.34 -10.50 -2.20
N GLU A 108 -14.57 -9.36 -2.82
CA GLU A 108 -13.52 -8.44 -3.20
C GLU A 108 -13.40 -7.34 -2.15
N PHE A 109 -12.32 -7.36 -1.38
CA PHE A 109 -12.07 -6.35 -0.35
C PHE A 109 -11.49 -5.06 -0.95
N TRP A 110 -10.56 -5.19 -1.88
CA TRP A 110 -9.84 -4.06 -2.47
C TRP A 110 -10.46 -3.58 -3.77
N CYS A 111 -10.34 -2.28 -4.06
CA CYS A 111 -10.62 -1.75 -5.39
C CYS A 111 -9.75 -2.43 -6.43
N LYS A 112 -10.24 -2.53 -7.65
CA LYS A 112 -9.40 -2.93 -8.79
C LYS A 112 -8.33 -1.88 -9.01
N GLY A 113 -7.12 -2.34 -9.33
CA GLY A 113 -6.02 -1.45 -9.60
C GLY A 113 -5.38 -0.85 -8.36
N TYR A 114 -4.44 0.02 -8.60
CA TYR A 114 -3.66 0.75 -7.60
C TYR A 114 -2.92 1.88 -8.31
N TYR A 115 -2.48 2.87 -7.55
CA TYR A 115 -1.54 3.87 -8.04
C TYR A 115 -0.12 3.41 -7.73
N VAL A 116 0.80 3.56 -8.67
CA VAL A 116 2.22 3.27 -8.45
C VAL A 116 3.09 4.36 -9.07
N ASP A 117 4.11 4.75 -8.33
CA ASP A 117 5.11 5.72 -8.77
C ASP A 117 6.49 5.21 -8.36
N THR A 118 7.49 5.44 -9.20
CA THR A 118 8.88 5.12 -8.88
C THR A 118 9.48 6.24 -8.04
N VAL A 119 10.39 5.86 -7.13
CA VAL A 119 11.05 6.83 -6.26
C VAL A 119 12.57 6.71 -6.39
N GLY A 120 13.24 7.83 -6.15
CA GLY A 120 14.69 7.93 -6.29
C GLY A 120 15.46 7.32 -5.11
N LYS A 121 16.77 7.57 -5.09
CA LYS A 121 17.69 6.97 -4.10
C LYS A 121 17.74 7.71 -2.77
N ASN A 122 17.38 8.98 -2.73
CA ASN A 122 17.49 9.80 -1.53
C ASN A 122 16.36 9.47 -0.55
N THR A 123 16.68 8.72 0.49
CA THR A 123 15.71 8.26 1.49
C THR A 123 14.99 9.41 2.19
N LYS A 124 15.72 10.49 2.52
CA LYS A 124 15.13 11.66 3.18
C LYS A 124 14.11 12.36 2.28
N ALA A 125 14.46 12.59 1.03
CA ALA A 125 13.55 13.18 0.06
C ALA A 125 12.33 12.29 -0.19
N ILE A 126 12.51 10.97 -0.18
CA ILE A 126 11.42 10.00 -0.30
C ILE A 126 10.47 10.09 0.89
N GLN A 127 10.99 10.14 2.10
CA GLN A 127 10.19 10.27 3.31
C GLN A 127 9.39 11.57 3.31
N GLU A 128 10.01 12.67 2.91
CA GLU A 128 9.34 13.97 2.78
C GLU A 128 8.25 13.92 1.70
N TYR A 129 8.54 13.27 0.57
CA TYR A 129 7.55 13.09 -0.49
C TYR A 129 6.32 12.32 0.00
N VAL A 130 6.51 11.21 0.68
CA VAL A 130 5.39 10.41 1.22
C VAL A 130 4.59 11.21 2.23
N ALA A 131 5.25 11.92 3.15
CA ALA A 131 4.59 12.77 4.14
C ALA A 131 3.76 13.88 3.47
N ASN A 132 4.29 14.50 2.42
CA ASN A 132 3.59 15.54 1.68
C ASN A 132 2.40 14.98 0.90
N GLN A 133 2.52 13.78 0.32
CA GLN A 133 1.40 13.12 -0.35
C GLN A 133 0.27 12.81 0.62
N LEU A 134 0.59 12.29 1.79
CA LEU A 134 -0.40 12.03 2.83
C LEU A 134 -1.13 13.28 3.27
N LYS A 135 -0.39 14.38 3.42
CA LYS A 135 -0.98 15.67 3.77
C LYS A 135 -1.89 16.19 2.67
N ALA A 136 -1.45 16.12 1.43
CA ALA A 136 -2.23 16.55 0.27
C ALA A 136 -3.51 15.72 0.13
N ASP A 137 -3.42 14.42 0.36
CA ASP A 137 -4.59 13.53 0.32
C ASP A 137 -5.60 13.86 1.42
N LYS A 138 -5.13 14.15 2.62
CA LYS A 138 -6.01 14.58 3.71
C LYS A 138 -6.73 15.88 3.39
N GLU A 139 -6.02 16.84 2.80
CA GLU A 139 -6.60 18.11 2.36
C GLU A 139 -7.59 17.91 1.20
N ALA A 140 -7.26 17.06 0.25
CA ALA A 140 -8.13 16.72 -0.87
C ALA A 140 -9.40 16.00 -0.40
N ASP A 141 -9.28 15.07 0.56
CA ASP A 141 -10.42 14.38 1.13
C ASP A 141 -11.39 15.34 1.84
N GLN A 142 -10.87 16.41 2.44
CA GLN A 142 -11.70 17.44 3.04
C GLN A 142 -12.44 18.28 2.01
N LEU A 143 -11.87 18.44 0.83
CA LEU A 143 -12.41 19.28 -0.23
C LEU A 143 -13.27 18.53 -1.23
N SER A 144 -13.04 17.24 -1.41
CA SER A 144 -13.62 16.46 -2.50
C SER A 144 -14.28 15.15 -2.04
N LEU A 145 -15.08 15.23 -0.97
CA LEU A 145 -15.85 14.07 -0.47
C LEU A 145 -16.67 13.37 -1.57
N PHE A 146 -16.84 13.98 -2.73
CA PHE A 146 -17.68 13.49 -3.81
C PHE A 146 -17.08 13.70 -5.22
N ASP A 147 -15.74 13.67 -5.36
CA ASP A 147 -15.16 13.76 -6.70
C ASP A 147 -15.28 12.41 -7.41
N PRO A 148 -16.17 12.30 -8.44
CA PRO A 148 -16.35 11.04 -9.16
C PRO A 148 -15.15 10.67 -10.03
N ARG A 149 -14.13 11.51 -10.09
CA ARG A 149 -12.91 11.28 -10.88
C ARG A 149 -11.78 10.72 -10.06
N ASP A 150 -12.00 10.44 -8.77
CA ASP A 150 -10.97 9.85 -7.92
C ASP A 150 -10.60 8.45 -8.47
N PRO A 151 -9.35 8.25 -8.91
CA PRO A 151 -8.95 6.98 -9.51
C PRO A 151 -8.97 5.82 -8.52
N LEU A 152 -8.99 6.11 -7.21
CA LEU A 152 -8.99 5.08 -6.18
C LEU A 152 -10.39 4.56 -5.86
N THR A 153 -11.43 5.25 -6.26
CA THR A 153 -12.80 4.81 -6.00
C THR A 153 -13.26 3.70 -6.94
N GLY A 154 -12.58 3.51 -8.04
CA GLY A 154 -13.00 2.54 -9.04
C GLY A 154 -14.40 2.82 -9.59
N SER A 155 -14.91 4.02 -9.43
CA SER A 155 -16.22 4.40 -9.93
C SER A 155 -16.22 4.42 -11.44
N LYS A 156 -16.96 3.51 -11.94
CA LYS A 156 -17.18 3.03 -13.28
C LYS A 156 -16.15 2.16 -13.82
#